data_d0584ace83931ce4655f5c7752a67986
#
_entry.id   d0584ace83931ce4655f5c7752a67986
#
_cell.length_a   1.000
_cell.length_b   1.000
_cell.length_c   1.000
_cell.angle_alpha   90.00
_cell.angle_beta   90.00
_cell.angle_gamma   90.00
#
_symmetry.space_group_name_H-M   'P 1'
#
loop_
_entity.id
_entity.type
_entity.pdbx_description
1 polymer ?
#
loop_
_entity_poly.entity_id
_entity_poly.type
_entity_poly.pdbx_seq_one_letter_code
_entity_poly.pdbx_strand_id
1 'polypeptide(L)'
;MFLISQVNTGQINQIKYELQGIQQERMDVMQECSEVLEKYGQDSTQYKQASAQANVIDTELEMEQNQLQVSLKMLESWKEAEDEETKSSYERIFGGK
;
A
#
# COMPACT_ATOMS: atom_id res chain seq x y z
N MET A 1 2.13 -17.64 24.51
CA MET A 1 1.01 -17.56 23.65
C MET A 1 1.39 -17.19 22.23
N PHE A 2 0.99 -17.98 21.29
CA PHE A 2 1.55 -17.88 19.95
C PHE A 2 0.64 -17.19 18.94
N LEU A 3 -0.57 -16.87 19.33
CA LEU A 3 -1.54 -16.31 18.41
C LEU A 3 -1.18 -14.90 17.94
N ILE A 4 -0.53 -14.15 18.81
CA ILE A 4 -0.14 -12.77 18.51
C ILE A 4 1.04 -12.74 17.55
N SER A 5 1.86 -13.76 17.61
CA SER A 5 3.08 -13.81 16.81
C SER A 5 2.88 -14.38 15.43
N GLN A 6 1.63 -14.48 14.99
CA GLN A 6 1.33 -15.12 13.71
C GLN A 6 1.15 -14.09 12.59
N VAL A 7 1.93 -13.03 12.62
CA VAL A 7 2.03 -12.16 11.47
C VAL A 7 2.76 -12.93 10.40
N ASN A 8 2.05 -13.44 9.42
CA ASN A 8 2.69 -14.23 8.40
C ASN A 8 3.07 -13.37 7.19
N THR A 9 4.03 -13.88 6.46
CA THR A 9 4.53 -13.24 5.25
C THR A 9 3.42 -13.06 4.22
N GLY A 10 2.41 -13.92 4.24
CA GLY A 10 1.28 -13.82 3.35
C GLY A 10 0.48 -12.53 3.52
N GLN A 11 0.27 -12.09 4.76
CA GLN A 11 -0.43 -10.83 5.02
C GLN A 11 0.36 -9.64 4.52
N ILE A 12 1.66 -9.64 4.74
CA ILE A 12 2.54 -8.58 4.26
C ILE A 12 2.53 -8.53 2.73
N ASN A 13 2.65 -9.69 2.09
CA ASN A 13 2.64 -9.78 0.63
C ASN A 13 1.30 -9.35 0.04
N GLN A 14 0.20 -9.66 0.72
CA GLN A 14 -1.13 -9.24 0.30
C GLN A 14 -1.21 -7.71 0.24
N ILE A 15 -0.74 -7.03 1.27
CA ILE A 15 -0.76 -5.57 1.30
C ILE A 15 0.15 -4.98 0.22
N LYS A 16 1.32 -5.57 0.03
CA LYS A 16 2.23 -5.12 -1.03
C LYS A 16 1.59 -5.25 -2.40
N TYR A 17 0.87 -6.33 -2.63
CA TYR A 17 0.14 -6.54 -3.88
C TYR A 17 -0.95 -5.49 -4.06
N GLU A 18 -1.72 -5.22 -3.01
CA GLU A 18 -2.76 -4.20 -3.04
C GLU A 18 -2.18 -2.80 -3.31
N LEU A 19 -1.02 -2.50 -2.72
CA LEU A 19 -0.33 -1.23 -2.97
C LEU A 19 0.08 -1.09 -4.43
N GLN A 20 0.55 -2.16 -5.05
CA GLN A 20 0.88 -2.15 -6.48
C GLN A 20 -0.36 -1.89 -7.33
N GLY A 21 -1.48 -2.50 -6.96
CA GLY A 21 -2.75 -2.30 -7.65
C GLY A 21 -3.22 -0.85 -7.58
N ILE A 22 -3.13 -0.24 -6.40
CA ILE A 22 -3.49 1.16 -6.22
C ILE A 22 -2.60 2.07 -7.05
N GLN A 23 -1.31 1.81 -7.06
CA GLN A 23 -0.37 2.60 -7.83
C GLN A 23 -0.69 2.53 -9.32
N GLN A 24 -1.05 1.34 -9.82
CA GLN A 24 -1.46 1.17 -11.20
C GLN A 24 -2.75 1.91 -11.50
N GLU A 25 -3.73 1.85 -10.60
CA GLU A 25 -4.99 2.59 -10.76
C GLU A 25 -4.76 4.10 -10.82
N ARG A 26 -3.88 4.63 -9.98
CA ARG A 26 -3.54 6.05 -10.02
C ARG A 26 -2.94 6.45 -11.35
N MET A 27 -2.06 5.62 -11.89
CA MET A 27 -1.47 5.85 -13.20
C MET A 27 -2.52 5.81 -14.30
N ASP A 28 -3.44 4.85 -14.23
CA ASP A 28 -4.52 4.71 -15.22
C ASP A 28 -5.45 5.92 -15.21
N VAL A 29 -5.79 6.42 -14.03
CA VAL A 29 -6.63 7.62 -13.89
C VAL A 29 -5.96 8.83 -14.55
N MET A 30 -4.68 9.00 -14.32
CA MET A 30 -3.93 10.12 -14.92
C MET A 30 -3.81 9.96 -16.42
N GLN A 31 -3.63 8.75 -16.91
CA GLN A 31 -3.54 8.48 -18.33
C GLN A 31 -4.87 8.78 -19.03
N GLU A 32 -5.98 8.32 -18.46
CA GLU A 32 -7.31 8.62 -19.02
C GLU A 32 -7.57 10.11 -19.10
N CYS A 33 -7.20 10.85 -18.05
CA CYS A 33 -7.35 12.29 -18.03
C CYS A 33 -6.50 12.94 -19.13
N SER A 34 -5.29 12.45 -19.30
CA SER A 34 -4.37 12.93 -20.35
C SER A 34 -4.94 12.67 -21.74
N GLU A 35 -5.57 11.54 -21.95
CA GLU A 35 -6.21 11.20 -23.23
C GLU A 35 -7.38 12.16 -23.56
N VAL A 36 -8.16 12.52 -22.54
CA VAL A 36 -9.24 13.49 -22.71
C VAL A 36 -8.67 14.85 -23.05
N LEU A 37 -7.56 15.24 -22.39
CA LEU A 37 -6.88 16.49 -22.72
C LEU A 37 -6.44 16.53 -24.17
N GLU A 38 -5.84 15.47 -24.66
CA GLU A 38 -5.38 15.40 -26.04
C GLU A 38 -6.55 15.46 -27.03
N LYS A 39 -7.65 14.81 -26.69
CA LYS A 39 -8.79 14.70 -27.62
C LYS A 39 -9.61 15.97 -27.66
N TYR A 40 -9.84 16.61 -26.51
CA TYR A 40 -10.79 17.71 -26.41
C TYR A 40 -10.16 19.06 -26.11
N GLY A 41 -8.92 19.10 -25.62
CA GLY A 41 -8.21 20.32 -25.32
C GLY A 41 -8.39 20.78 -23.86
N GLN A 42 -7.51 21.66 -23.45
CA GLN A 42 -7.42 22.12 -22.06
C GLN A 42 -8.66 22.90 -21.62
N ASP A 43 -9.25 23.68 -22.53
CA ASP A 43 -10.39 24.53 -22.21
C ASP A 43 -11.75 23.86 -22.40
N SER A 44 -11.74 22.59 -22.77
CA SER A 44 -12.98 21.83 -23.01
C SER A 44 -13.70 21.49 -21.71
N THR A 45 -15.03 21.39 -21.80
CA THR A 45 -15.84 20.92 -20.68
C THR A 45 -15.48 19.49 -20.32
N GLN A 46 -15.21 18.66 -21.33
CA GLN A 46 -14.84 17.27 -21.17
C GLN A 46 -13.58 17.13 -20.31
N TYR A 47 -12.55 17.92 -20.62
CA TYR A 47 -11.31 17.87 -19.84
C TYR A 47 -11.51 18.40 -18.43
N LYS A 48 -12.25 19.47 -18.25
CA LYS A 48 -12.52 20.00 -16.90
C LYS A 48 -13.24 19.00 -16.02
N GLN A 49 -14.22 18.30 -16.57
CA GLN A 49 -14.93 17.24 -15.86
C GLN A 49 -14.01 16.07 -15.56
N ALA A 50 -13.25 15.61 -16.54
CA ALA A 50 -12.32 14.50 -16.37
C ALA A 50 -11.26 14.81 -15.32
N SER A 51 -10.72 16.03 -15.33
CA SER A 51 -9.73 16.47 -14.37
C SER A 51 -10.30 16.51 -12.95
N ALA A 52 -11.51 17.03 -12.79
CA ALA A 52 -12.15 17.09 -11.49
C ALA A 52 -12.42 15.67 -10.93
N GLN A 53 -12.92 14.78 -11.78
CA GLN A 53 -13.14 13.38 -11.38
C GLN A 53 -11.83 12.67 -11.06
N ALA A 54 -10.81 12.87 -11.88
CA ALA A 54 -9.51 12.28 -11.67
C ALA A 54 -8.91 12.70 -10.32
N ASN A 55 -9.06 13.98 -9.96
CA ASN A 55 -8.56 14.49 -8.68
C ASN A 55 -9.26 13.82 -7.50
N VAL A 56 -10.57 13.62 -7.58
CA VAL A 56 -11.33 12.95 -6.51
C VAL A 56 -10.88 11.50 -6.38
N ILE A 57 -10.81 10.78 -7.48
CA ILE A 57 -10.42 9.37 -7.47
C ILE A 57 -8.98 9.24 -6.98
N ASP A 58 -8.07 10.07 -7.47
CA ASP A 58 -6.68 10.01 -7.05
C ASP A 58 -6.51 10.30 -5.57
N THR A 59 -7.27 11.25 -5.04
CA THR A 59 -7.25 11.55 -3.61
C THR A 59 -7.73 10.36 -2.78
N GLU A 60 -8.80 9.71 -3.21
CA GLU A 60 -9.29 8.51 -2.52
C GLU A 60 -8.26 7.38 -2.56
N LEU A 61 -7.64 7.17 -3.71
CA LEU A 61 -6.60 6.15 -3.85
C LEU A 61 -5.38 6.47 -2.99
N GLU A 62 -5.01 7.74 -2.91
CA GLU A 62 -3.90 8.16 -2.05
C GLU A 62 -4.19 7.88 -0.58
N MET A 63 -5.41 8.17 -0.12
CA MET A 63 -5.80 7.87 1.26
C MET A 63 -5.74 6.38 1.53
N GLU A 64 -6.25 5.57 0.62
CA GLU A 64 -6.20 4.11 0.72
C GLU A 64 -4.76 3.61 0.72
N GLN A 65 -3.93 4.17 -0.14
CA GLN A 65 -2.50 3.85 -0.18
C GLN A 65 -1.82 4.15 1.15
N ASN A 66 -2.11 5.31 1.73
CA ASN A 66 -1.53 5.70 3.02
C ASN A 66 -1.96 4.75 4.13
N GLN A 67 -3.23 4.36 4.16
CA GLN A 67 -3.72 3.40 5.16
C GLN A 67 -3.04 2.05 5.03
N LEU A 68 -2.87 1.57 3.81
CA LEU A 68 -2.18 0.30 3.57
C LEU A 68 -0.71 0.38 3.94
N GLN A 69 -0.06 1.51 3.67
CA GLN A 69 1.35 1.70 4.06
C GLN A 69 1.53 1.70 5.56
N VAL A 70 0.60 2.32 6.30
CA VAL A 70 0.63 2.29 7.75
C VAL A 70 0.46 0.86 8.26
N SER A 71 -0.51 0.13 7.71
CA SER A 71 -0.74 -1.27 8.07
C SER A 71 0.49 -2.13 7.76
N LEU A 72 1.11 -1.90 6.62
CA LEU A 72 2.32 -2.64 6.23
C LEU A 72 3.45 -2.40 7.23
N LYS A 73 3.68 -1.14 7.60
CA LYS A 73 4.72 -0.81 8.56
C LYS A 73 4.46 -1.46 9.91
N MET A 74 3.21 -1.48 10.35
CA MET A 74 2.84 -2.12 11.61
C MET A 74 3.10 -3.62 11.55
N LEU A 75 2.69 -4.27 10.47
CA LEU A 75 2.91 -5.70 10.32
C LEU A 75 4.38 -6.06 10.22
N GLU A 76 5.15 -5.28 9.50
CA GLU A 76 6.58 -5.50 9.38
C GLU A 76 7.29 -5.29 10.71
N SER A 77 6.87 -4.28 11.46
CA SER A 77 7.41 -4.02 12.80
C SER A 77 7.11 -5.16 13.76
N TRP A 78 5.88 -5.65 13.74
CA TRP A 78 5.48 -6.79 14.58
C TRP A 78 6.23 -8.07 14.21
N LYS A 79 6.41 -8.29 12.92
CA LYS A 79 7.16 -9.46 12.45
C LYS A 79 8.62 -9.37 12.86
N GLU A 80 9.21 -8.20 12.76
CA GLU A 80 10.59 -7.98 13.20
C GLU A 80 10.75 -8.23 14.69
N ALA A 81 9.82 -7.71 15.50
CA ALA A 81 9.84 -7.94 16.95
C ALA A 81 9.66 -9.42 17.26
N GLU A 82 8.79 -10.12 16.53
CA GLU A 82 8.60 -11.54 16.69
C GLU A 82 9.87 -12.32 16.35
N ASP A 83 10.52 -11.96 15.25
CA ASP A 83 11.76 -12.61 14.84
C ASP A 83 12.86 -12.40 15.86
N GLU A 84 12.98 -11.20 16.41
CA GLU A 84 13.96 -10.90 17.47
C GLU A 84 13.67 -11.69 18.74
N GLU A 85 12.41 -11.77 19.13
CA GLU A 85 12.01 -12.52 20.30
C GLU A 85 12.33 -14.00 20.12
N THR A 86 12.03 -14.57 18.96
CA THR A 86 12.35 -15.95 18.65
C THR A 86 13.86 -16.19 18.69
N LYS A 87 14.62 -15.30 18.10
CA LYS A 87 16.08 -15.39 18.11
C LYS A 87 16.64 -15.31 19.52
N SER A 88 16.13 -14.40 20.32
CA SER A 88 16.55 -14.23 21.70
C SER A 88 16.24 -15.48 22.53
N SER A 89 15.07 -16.06 22.35
CA SER A 89 14.70 -17.31 23.02
C SER A 89 15.58 -18.45 22.60
N TYR A 90 15.88 -18.55 21.32
CA TYR A 90 16.76 -19.59 20.80
C TYR A 90 18.16 -19.47 21.39
N GLU A 91 18.71 -18.28 21.43
CA GLU A 91 20.03 -18.04 22.01
C GLU A 91 20.06 -18.38 23.49
N ARG A 92 18.99 -18.09 24.21
CA ARG A 92 18.88 -18.41 25.63
C ARG A 92 18.92 -19.92 25.88
N ILE A 93 18.26 -20.68 25.00
CA ILE A 93 18.17 -22.12 25.16
C ILE A 93 19.46 -22.82 24.73
N PHE A 94 20.02 -22.40 23.62
CA PHE A 94 21.14 -23.11 23.00
C PHE A 94 22.48 -22.42 23.13
N GLY A 95 22.52 -21.13 23.27
CA GLY A 95 23.75 -20.38 23.37
C GLY A 95 24.08 -19.85 24.76
N GLY A 96 23.21 -20.07 25.68
CA GLY A 96 23.32 -19.49 27.01
C GLY A 96 24.19 -20.26 27.98
N LYS A 97 25.36 -20.44 27.64
CA LYS A 97 26.27 -21.12 28.59
C LYS A 97 26.96 -20.20 29.51
#